data_782b1a9ac8e622407024724ec9352435
#
_entry.id   782b1a9ac8e622407024724ec9352435
#
_cell.length_a   1.000
_cell.length_b   1.000
_cell.length_c   1.000
_cell.angle_alpha   90.00
_cell.angle_beta   90.00
_cell.angle_gamma   90.00
#
_symmetry.space_group_name_H-M   'P 1'
#
loop_
_entity.id
_entity.type
_entity.pdbx_description
1 polymer ?
#
loop_
_entity_poly.entity_id
_entity_poly.type
_entity_poly.pdbx_seq_one_letter_code
_entity_poly.pdbx_strand_id
1 'polypeptide(L)'
;IEGVVLIGGDIHVSRLLKYDTIEQVGYPIYQFITSPMHSSVIPSLNVPHPALIKSAEEPYVFLKLNVDSTVSPEKLEAVWINRDGKRIFDVKIDRNELSRSD
;
A
#
# COMPACT_ATOMS: atom_id res chain seq x y z
N ILE A 1 -12.71 -0.46 -15.25
CA ILE A 1 -11.28 -0.73 -15.13
C ILE A 1 -11.04 -1.61 -13.90
N GLU A 2 -10.22 -2.61 -14.06
CA GLU A 2 -9.85 -3.52 -12.98
C GLU A 2 -8.34 -3.47 -12.74
N GLY A 3 -7.91 -4.00 -11.59
CA GLY A 3 -6.49 -4.13 -11.28
C GLY A 3 -5.82 -2.83 -10.88
N VAL A 4 -6.57 -1.88 -10.33
CA VAL A 4 -6.04 -0.55 -9.98
C VAL A 4 -5.60 -0.52 -8.53
N VAL A 5 -4.37 -0.05 -8.30
CA VAL A 5 -3.88 0.35 -6.99
C VAL A 5 -3.33 1.78 -7.10
N LEU A 6 -3.39 2.52 -6.01
CA LEU A 6 -2.89 3.89 -5.96
C LEU A 6 -1.58 3.92 -5.20
N ILE A 7 -0.60 4.64 -5.72
CA ILE A 7 0.70 4.81 -5.07
C ILE A 7 0.93 6.30 -4.86
N GLY A 8 1.31 6.67 -3.64
CA GLY A 8 1.55 8.06 -3.32
C GLY A 8 2.69 8.22 -2.33
N GLY A 9 3.03 9.47 -2.06
CA GLY A 9 4.08 9.81 -1.12
C GLY A 9 3.88 11.23 -0.59
N ASP A 10 4.95 11.83 -0.10
CA ASP A 10 5.02 13.24 0.28
C ASP A 10 4.23 13.65 1.53
N ILE A 11 3.70 12.69 2.29
CA ILE A 11 3.07 13.02 3.58
C ILE A 11 3.98 12.72 4.77
N HIS A 12 5.21 12.32 4.51
CA HIS A 12 6.25 12.07 5.52
C HIS A 12 5.93 10.94 6.51
N VAL A 13 5.00 10.05 6.16
CA VAL A 13 4.71 8.81 6.88
C VAL A 13 4.38 7.72 5.87
N SER A 14 4.58 6.46 6.24
CA SER A 14 4.22 5.33 5.39
C SER A 14 2.86 4.78 5.83
N ARG A 15 1.98 4.51 4.87
CA ARG A 15 0.62 4.04 5.18
C ARG A 15 0.16 3.01 4.16
N LEU A 16 -0.63 2.06 4.64
CA LEU A 16 -1.35 1.10 3.82
C LEU A 16 -2.85 1.29 4.07
N LEU A 17 -3.59 1.64 3.02
CA LEU A 17 -5.03 1.86 3.11
C LEU A 17 -5.76 0.94 2.15
N LYS A 18 -6.95 0.52 2.56
CA LYS A 18 -7.87 -0.27 1.73
C LYS A 18 -9.23 0.40 1.78
N TYR A 19 -9.63 0.99 0.66
CA TYR A 19 -10.91 1.69 0.56
C TYR A 19 -12.01 0.73 0.14
N ASP A 20 -13.16 0.82 0.82
CA ASP A 20 -14.33 0.03 0.48
C ASP A 20 -15.07 0.69 -0.68
N THR A 21 -14.66 0.36 -1.88
CA THR A 21 -15.19 0.92 -3.12
C THR A 21 -15.92 -0.12 -3.96
N ILE A 22 -16.35 -1.23 -3.33
CA ILE A 22 -16.96 -2.35 -4.05
C ILE A 22 -18.22 -1.93 -4.78
N GLU A 23 -19.05 -1.07 -4.16
CA GLU A 23 -20.29 -0.60 -4.78
C GLU A 23 -20.04 0.31 -5.98
N GLN A 24 -18.95 1.07 -5.95
CA GLN A 24 -18.64 2.04 -7.01
C GLN A 24 -17.91 1.41 -8.19
N VAL A 25 -16.91 0.56 -7.93
CA VAL A 25 -16.07 0.04 -8.99
C VAL A 25 -16.01 -1.50 -9.04
N GLY A 26 -16.62 -2.18 -8.07
CA GLY A 26 -16.72 -3.64 -8.06
C GLY A 26 -15.62 -4.35 -7.26
N TYR A 27 -14.66 -3.62 -6.71
CA TYR A 27 -13.58 -4.21 -5.90
C TYR A 27 -13.01 -3.14 -4.97
N PRO A 28 -12.30 -3.53 -3.89
CA PRO A 28 -11.65 -2.56 -3.03
C PRO A 28 -10.43 -1.94 -3.71
N ILE A 29 -10.17 -0.67 -3.43
CA ILE A 29 -8.99 0.01 -3.94
C ILE A 29 -7.98 0.15 -2.81
N TYR A 30 -6.76 -0.33 -3.06
CA TYR A 30 -5.64 -0.17 -2.14
C TYR A 30 -4.85 1.08 -2.48
N GLN A 31 -4.37 1.76 -1.44
CA GLN A 31 -3.45 2.87 -1.59
C GLN A 31 -2.19 2.60 -0.79
N PHE A 32 -1.04 2.67 -1.45
CA PHE A 32 0.27 2.49 -0.85
C PHE A 32 0.96 3.83 -0.78
N ILE A 33 1.24 4.29 0.43
CA ILE A 33 1.94 5.55 0.63
C ILE A 33 3.28 5.23 1.29
N THR A 34 4.36 5.71 0.68
CA THR A 34 5.70 5.51 1.21
C THR A 34 6.41 6.85 1.31
N SER A 35 6.88 7.16 2.50
CA SER A 35 7.58 8.41 2.81
C SER A 35 7.98 8.38 4.28
N PRO A 36 9.08 9.01 4.65
CA PRO A 36 10.06 9.66 3.78
C PRO A 36 11.25 8.74 3.47
N MET A 37 11.95 9.05 2.38
CA MET A 37 13.25 8.44 2.10
C MET A 37 14.40 9.22 2.75
N HIS A 38 14.06 10.12 3.65
CA HIS A 38 15.00 10.94 4.42
C HIS A 38 14.56 10.96 5.89
N SER A 39 15.21 11.79 6.72
CA SER A 39 14.96 11.77 8.16
C SER A 39 13.75 12.58 8.62
N SER A 40 13.10 13.33 7.72
CA SER A 40 12.00 14.23 8.11
C SER A 40 10.66 13.50 8.22
N VAL A 41 10.42 12.89 9.37
CA VAL A 41 9.12 12.31 9.69
C VAL A 41 8.26 13.39 10.34
N ILE A 42 6.99 13.48 9.92
CA ILE A 42 6.00 14.40 10.50
C ILE A 42 4.85 13.57 11.08
N PRO A 43 4.96 13.11 12.34
CA PRO A 43 3.96 12.20 12.92
C PRO A 43 2.55 12.78 12.95
N SER A 44 2.40 14.09 13.03
CA SER A 44 1.09 14.74 13.05
C SER A 44 0.31 14.57 11.74
N LEU A 45 0.98 14.17 10.66
CA LEU A 45 0.32 13.87 9.38
C LEU A 45 -0.21 12.44 9.32
N ASN A 46 0.11 11.60 10.31
CA ASN A 46 -0.39 10.24 10.39
C ASN A 46 -1.75 10.23 11.11
N VAL A 47 -2.76 10.76 10.43
CA VAL A 47 -4.10 10.90 11.02
C VAL A 47 -4.89 9.60 10.88
N PRO A 48 -5.77 9.30 11.85
CA PRO A 48 -6.66 8.13 11.73
C PRO A 48 -7.56 8.24 10.51
N HIS A 49 -7.81 7.09 9.88
CA HIS A 49 -8.71 7.00 8.74
C HIS A 49 -9.40 5.63 8.75
N PRO A 50 -10.71 5.57 8.41
CA PRO A 50 -11.42 4.28 8.41
C PRO A 50 -10.83 3.24 7.47
N ALA A 51 -10.18 3.67 6.39
CA ALA A 51 -9.56 2.77 5.42
C ALA A 51 -8.13 2.36 5.80
N LEU A 52 -7.56 2.93 6.86
CA LEU A 52 -6.17 2.66 7.24
C LEU A 52 -6.02 1.26 7.81
N ILE A 53 -5.11 0.48 7.22
CA ILE A 53 -4.78 -0.86 7.71
C ILE A 53 -3.51 -0.83 8.56
N LYS A 54 -2.45 -0.23 8.04
CA LYS A 54 -1.15 -0.13 8.71
C LYS A 54 -0.51 1.21 8.41
N SER A 55 0.31 1.69 9.36
CA SER A 55 1.09 2.91 9.15
C SER A 55 2.40 2.82 9.93
N ALA A 56 3.38 3.62 9.51
CA ALA A 56 4.67 3.71 10.17
C ALA A 56 5.19 5.14 10.08
N GLU A 57 5.79 5.61 11.17
CA GLU A 57 6.38 6.95 11.27
C GLU A 57 7.91 6.88 11.25
N GLU A 58 8.45 5.84 10.64
CA GLU A 58 9.88 5.60 10.58
C GLU A 58 10.50 6.34 9.40
N PRO A 59 11.68 6.99 9.57
CA PRO A 59 12.37 7.63 8.45
C PRO A 59 13.09 6.62 7.57
N TYR A 60 13.53 7.07 6.40
CA TYR A 60 14.32 6.27 5.45
C TYR A 60 13.62 4.98 5.03
N VAL A 61 12.36 5.10 4.62
CA VAL A 61 11.54 3.96 4.17
C VAL A 61 11.34 4.03 2.68
N PHE A 62 11.41 2.90 2.01
CA PHE A 62 11.03 2.79 0.61
C PHE A 62 10.05 1.64 0.41
N LEU A 63 9.33 1.71 -0.70
CA LEU A 63 8.34 0.72 -1.08
C LEU A 63 8.90 -0.14 -2.20
N LYS A 64 8.85 -1.45 -2.01
CA LYS A 64 9.21 -2.43 -3.05
C LYS A 64 7.94 -3.12 -3.52
N LEU A 65 7.72 -3.11 -4.83
CA LEU A 65 6.58 -3.80 -5.44
C LEU A 65 7.09 -4.98 -6.25
N ASN A 66 6.55 -6.17 -5.98
CA ASN A 66 6.81 -7.37 -6.76
C ASN A 66 5.51 -7.84 -7.40
N VAL A 67 5.54 -7.99 -8.72
CA VAL A 67 4.39 -8.51 -9.46
C VAL A 67 4.78 -9.86 -10.04
N ASP A 68 4.03 -10.90 -9.71
CA ASP A 68 4.26 -12.24 -10.25
C ASP A 68 3.12 -12.56 -11.22
N SER A 69 3.41 -12.47 -12.51
CA SER A 69 2.46 -12.78 -13.58
C SER A 69 2.61 -14.20 -14.10
N THR A 70 3.49 -15.00 -13.49
CA THR A 70 3.71 -16.40 -13.91
C THR A 70 2.73 -17.36 -13.26
N VAL A 71 2.00 -16.91 -12.24
CA VAL A 71 0.98 -17.70 -11.54
C VAL A 71 -0.41 -17.19 -11.90
N SER A 72 -1.40 -18.04 -11.71
CA SER A 72 -2.81 -17.68 -11.93
C SER A 72 -3.60 -17.93 -10.65
N PRO A 73 -4.23 -16.91 -10.06
CA PRO A 73 -4.21 -15.50 -10.47
C PRO A 73 -2.87 -14.83 -10.24
N GLU A 74 -2.60 -13.76 -10.97
CA GLU A 74 -1.40 -12.95 -10.80
C GLU A 74 -1.38 -12.36 -9.39
N LYS A 75 -0.18 -12.16 -8.85
CA LYS A 75 -0.01 -11.69 -7.47
C LYS A 75 0.85 -10.43 -7.42
N LEU A 76 0.47 -9.54 -6.52
CA LEU A 76 1.21 -8.32 -6.19
C LEU A 76 1.61 -8.38 -4.73
N GLU A 77 2.88 -8.15 -4.44
CA GLU A 77 3.37 -7.97 -3.09
C GLU A 77 3.94 -6.56 -2.95
N ALA A 78 3.46 -5.82 -1.97
CA ALA A 78 4.00 -4.52 -1.60
C ALA A 78 4.68 -4.64 -0.25
N VAL A 79 5.94 -4.19 -0.16
CA VAL A 79 6.74 -4.31 1.06
C VAL A 79 7.33 -2.94 1.38
N TRP A 80 7.13 -2.48 2.61
CA TRP A 80 7.77 -1.28 3.12
C TRP A 80 9.04 -1.70 3.86
N ILE A 81 10.18 -1.15 3.43
CA ILE A 81 11.51 -1.58 3.89
C ILE A 81 12.24 -0.37 4.46
N ASN A 82 12.84 -0.53 5.65
CA ASN A 82 13.60 0.54 6.28
C ASN A 82 15.06 0.55 5.82
N ARG A 83 15.85 1.50 6.32
CA ARG A 83 17.24 1.68 5.93
C ARG A 83 18.13 0.47 6.26
N ASP A 84 17.73 -0.35 7.22
CA ASP A 84 18.48 -1.56 7.61
C ASP A 84 18.10 -2.77 6.76
N GLY A 85 17.23 -2.58 5.76
CA GLY A 85 16.78 -3.66 4.91
C GLY A 85 15.70 -4.53 5.53
N LYS A 86 15.10 -4.10 6.63
CA LYS A 86 14.07 -4.87 7.31
C LYS A 86 12.68 -4.49 6.84
N ARG A 87 11.81 -5.48 6.76
CA ARG A 87 10.40 -5.25 6.44
C ARG A 87 9.72 -4.59 7.64
N ILE A 88 9.09 -3.44 7.40
CA ILE A 88 8.25 -2.78 8.40
C ILE A 88 6.87 -3.43 8.40
N PHE A 89 6.26 -3.51 7.22
CA PHE A 89 5.04 -4.27 6.98
C PHE A 89 4.92 -4.58 5.49
N ASP A 90 4.00 -5.47 5.16
CA ASP A 90 3.75 -5.85 3.78
C ASP A 90 2.29 -6.16 3.56
N VAL A 91 1.91 -6.29 2.29
CA VAL A 91 0.60 -6.77 1.88
C VAL A 91 0.77 -7.60 0.62
N LYS A 92 0.01 -8.70 0.54
CA LYS A 92 -0.07 -9.53 -0.66
C LYS A 92 -1.49 -9.49 -1.19
N ILE A 93 -1.62 -9.19 -2.47
CA ILE A 93 -2.91 -9.04 -3.13
C ILE A 93 -2.87 -9.92 -4.38
N ASP A 94 -3.89 -10.75 -4.59
CA ASP A 94 -4.00 -11.44 -5.86
C ASP A 94 -4.96 -10.68 -6.79
N ARG A 95 -4.95 -11.05 -8.06
CA ARG A 95 -5.74 -10.37 -9.08
C ARG A 95 -7.23 -10.41 -8.79
N ASN A 96 -7.69 -11.48 -8.14
CA ASN A 96 -9.11 -11.61 -7.83
C ASN A 96 -9.61 -10.54 -6.87
N GLU A 97 -8.76 -10.06 -5.98
CA GLU A 97 -9.11 -8.98 -5.05
C GLU A 97 -9.27 -7.63 -5.76
N LEU A 98 -8.70 -7.48 -6.95
CA LEU A 98 -8.73 -6.26 -7.74
C LEU A 98 -9.67 -6.38 -8.94
N SER A 99 -10.50 -7.39 -8.95
CA SER A 99 -11.45 -7.65 -10.03
C SER A 99 -12.87 -7.48 -9.53
N ARG A 100 -13.75 -7.07 -10.45
CA ARG A 100 -15.17 -6.92 -10.13
C ARG A 100 -15.76 -8.27 -9.77
N SER A 101 -16.50 -8.30 -8.67
CA SER A 101 -17.28 -9.48 -8.31
C SER A 101 -18.69 -9.34 -8.89
N ASP A 102 -19.00 -10.21 -9.79
CA ASP A 102 -20.34 -10.25 -10.39
C ASP A 102 -21.20 -11.31 -9.72
#